data_1b05601a0dd399a1b9820bddbe9304c6
#
_entry.id   1b05601a0dd399a1b9820bddbe9304c6
#
_cell.length_a   1.000
_cell.length_b   1.000
_cell.length_c   1.000
_cell.angle_alpha   90.00
_cell.angle_beta   90.00
_cell.angle_gamma   90.00
#
_symmetry.space_group_name_H-M   'P 1'
#
loop_
_entity.id
_entity.type
_entity.pdbx_description
1 polymer ?
#
loop_
_entity_poly.entity_id
_entity_poly.type
_entity_poly.pdbx_seq_one_letter_code
_entity_poly.pdbx_strand_id
1 'polypeptide(L)'
;PDTITDMARAAESVGYDQPGDFYFAQRAVVCRDPGEFPTYDRVMRDFLGLVPDEPPDTARVSVMPTPGLMPLGTGAEPDEVEEIEIAVGASATEKLAHRDFAELEDAELEAVQRLIATMLWRPPDRRTRRRRPDRRGDRPDLRRSLRKATGPQGDLMPLEYTARTVKRRPVVVIADISGSMERYAEMFLVFAHAARHVLGDLEMFVFSTRLTRITRELERRDVSRALRDVGGAVDDWSGGTKIGEAFASFNKDWSRRVCRGGPVAIVLSDGWDCGDPDLLRREMGRLSRSVSRVIWLNPLAGREGYAPETRGMRTVLPFVDDFLPAATVTDLAELVGL
;
A
#
# COMPACT_ATOMS: atom_id res chain seq x y z
N PRO A 1 14.89 30.69 9.72
CA PRO A 1 13.81 31.70 9.59
C PRO A 1 13.78 32.32 8.19
N ASP A 2 14.93 32.32 7.51
CA ASP A 2 15.06 33.06 6.24
C ASP A 2 14.47 32.31 5.05
N THR A 3 14.57 30.98 5.00
CA THR A 3 14.10 30.17 3.86
C THR A 3 12.59 30.31 3.61
N ILE A 4 11.76 30.39 4.64
CA ILE A 4 10.30 30.57 4.48
C ILE A 4 9.99 31.94 3.90
N THR A 5 10.72 32.96 4.34
CA THR A 5 10.56 34.33 3.82
C THR A 5 10.99 34.43 2.35
N ASP A 6 12.07 33.71 2.00
CA ASP A 6 12.58 33.67 0.63
C ASP A 6 11.63 32.87 -0.29
N MET A 7 11.02 31.79 0.21
CA MET A 7 9.95 31.06 -0.47
C MET A 7 8.74 31.95 -0.76
N ALA A 8 8.32 32.75 0.22
CA ALA A 8 7.20 33.66 0.04
C ALA A 8 7.49 34.74 -1.01
N ARG A 9 8.71 35.31 -0.99
CA ARG A 9 9.16 36.27 -2.00
C ARG A 9 9.26 35.68 -3.40
N ALA A 10 9.75 34.46 -3.52
CA ALA A 10 9.81 33.74 -4.79
C ALA A 10 8.40 33.50 -5.35
N ALA A 11 7.45 33.10 -4.48
CA ALA A 11 6.05 32.92 -4.84
C ALA A 11 5.39 34.24 -5.31
N GLU A 12 5.66 35.36 -4.62
CA GLU A 12 5.17 36.69 -5.02
C GLU A 12 5.75 37.15 -6.37
N SER A 13 7.02 36.83 -6.65
CA SER A 13 7.68 37.27 -7.87
C SER A 13 7.24 36.54 -9.13
N VAL A 14 6.84 35.26 -9.00
CA VAL A 14 6.47 34.39 -10.13
C VAL A 14 4.93 34.34 -10.29
N GLY A 15 4.19 34.64 -9.23
CA GLY A 15 2.73 34.52 -9.21
C GLY A 15 2.27 33.06 -8.99
N TYR A 16 0.97 32.90 -8.80
CA TYR A 16 0.34 31.59 -8.54
C TYR A 16 -0.40 31.03 -9.77
N ASP A 17 -0.37 31.76 -10.88
CA ASP A 17 -1.18 31.45 -12.07
C ASP A 17 -0.56 30.33 -12.91
N GLN A 18 0.73 30.06 -12.75
CA GLN A 18 1.49 29.03 -13.46
C GLN A 18 2.11 28.03 -12.47
N PRO A 19 1.51 26.86 -12.26
CA PRO A 19 2.02 25.87 -11.29
C PRO A 19 3.46 25.44 -11.53
N GLY A 20 3.89 25.39 -12.81
CA GLY A 20 5.26 25.03 -13.17
C GLY A 20 6.30 26.05 -12.72
N ASP A 21 6.05 27.34 -12.99
CA ASP A 21 6.98 28.42 -12.60
C ASP A 21 7.08 28.53 -11.08
N PHE A 22 5.95 28.39 -10.39
CA PHE A 22 5.91 28.34 -8.93
C PHE A 22 6.77 27.18 -8.40
N TYR A 23 6.60 25.97 -8.94
CA TYR A 23 7.37 24.80 -8.55
C TYR A 23 8.87 24.98 -8.68
N PHE A 24 9.33 25.47 -9.85
CA PHE A 24 10.77 25.66 -10.09
C PHE A 24 11.37 26.83 -9.30
N ALA A 25 10.62 27.89 -9.07
CA ALA A 25 11.04 29.00 -8.22
C ALA A 25 11.23 28.55 -6.76
N GLN A 26 10.28 27.77 -6.24
CA GLN A 26 10.38 27.22 -4.88
C GLN A 26 11.54 26.23 -4.75
N ARG A 27 11.76 25.37 -5.76
CA ARG A 27 12.90 24.45 -5.78
C ARG A 27 14.24 25.16 -5.73
N ALA A 28 14.39 26.24 -6.50
CA ALA A 28 15.60 27.05 -6.52
C ALA A 28 15.92 27.75 -5.17
N VAL A 29 14.91 28.04 -4.38
CA VAL A 29 15.07 28.66 -3.04
C VAL A 29 15.36 27.62 -1.95
N VAL A 30 14.73 26.46 -2.02
CA VAL A 30 14.80 25.43 -0.98
C VAL A 30 16.02 24.55 -1.12
N CYS A 31 16.33 24.13 -2.35
CA CYS A 31 17.43 23.20 -2.63
C CYS A 31 18.74 23.96 -2.83
N ARG A 32 19.75 23.59 -2.07
CA ARG A 32 21.11 24.16 -2.16
C ARG A 32 22.03 23.35 -3.05
N ASP A 33 21.69 22.09 -3.25
CA ASP A 33 22.46 21.12 -4.02
C ASP A 33 21.51 20.37 -4.98
N PRO A 34 21.91 20.07 -6.22
CA PRO A 34 21.13 19.26 -7.14
C PRO A 34 20.75 17.88 -6.59
N GLY A 35 21.53 17.31 -5.69
CA GLY A 35 21.23 16.06 -4.99
C GLY A 35 19.97 16.11 -4.10
N GLU A 36 19.48 17.32 -3.76
CA GLU A 36 18.27 17.53 -2.97
C GLU A 36 16.99 17.55 -3.83
N PHE A 37 17.12 17.71 -5.16
CA PHE A 37 15.98 17.79 -6.09
C PHE A 37 15.03 16.58 -5.98
N PRO A 38 15.48 15.34 -5.98
CA PRO A 38 14.58 14.19 -5.87
C PRO A 38 13.76 14.18 -4.57
N THR A 39 14.35 14.69 -3.50
CA THR A 39 13.67 14.81 -2.21
C THR A 39 12.61 15.91 -2.23
N TYR A 40 12.96 17.06 -2.82
CA TYR A 40 12.03 18.17 -3.00
C TYR A 40 10.86 17.77 -3.90
N ASP A 41 11.14 17.15 -5.04
CA ASP A 41 10.14 16.73 -6.03
C ASP A 41 9.14 15.73 -5.42
N ARG A 42 9.65 14.80 -4.61
CA ARG A 42 8.80 13.86 -3.86
C ARG A 42 7.88 14.59 -2.88
N VAL A 43 8.42 15.51 -2.07
CA VAL A 43 7.65 16.27 -1.08
C VAL A 43 6.59 17.14 -1.76
N MET A 44 6.92 17.80 -2.87
CA MET A 44 5.99 18.66 -3.61
C MET A 44 4.89 17.84 -4.29
N ARG A 45 5.20 16.63 -4.77
CA ARG A 45 4.21 15.70 -5.32
C ARG A 45 3.26 15.21 -4.23
N ASP A 46 3.81 14.78 -3.10
CA ASP A 46 3.02 14.21 -1.99
C ASP A 46 2.14 15.25 -1.30
N PHE A 47 2.56 16.51 -1.27
CA PHE A 47 1.90 17.56 -0.52
C PHE A 47 0.99 18.47 -1.37
N LEU A 48 1.39 18.80 -2.60
CA LEU A 48 0.67 19.73 -3.47
C LEU A 48 0.15 19.10 -4.76
N GLY A 49 0.52 17.86 -5.08
CA GLY A 49 0.19 17.22 -6.34
C GLY A 49 0.84 17.90 -7.56
N LEU A 50 1.85 18.75 -7.34
CA LEU A 50 2.47 19.60 -8.36
C LEU A 50 3.85 19.03 -8.73
N VAL A 51 3.93 18.36 -9.85
CA VAL A 51 5.20 18.13 -10.59
C VAL A 51 4.93 18.50 -12.04
N PRO A 52 5.48 19.57 -12.55
CA PRO A 52 5.35 19.93 -13.97
C PRO A 52 6.09 18.93 -14.85
N ASP A 53 5.49 18.55 -15.96
CA ASP A 53 6.05 17.58 -16.91
C ASP A 53 7.27 18.10 -17.68
N GLU A 54 7.50 19.42 -17.73
CA GLU A 54 8.68 20.02 -18.38
C GLU A 54 9.13 21.33 -17.69
N PRO A 55 10.47 21.61 -17.63
CA PRO A 55 10.96 22.92 -17.20
C PRO A 55 10.63 23.99 -18.23
N PRO A 56 10.29 25.23 -17.82
CA PRO A 56 10.02 26.33 -18.75
C PRO A 56 11.25 26.60 -19.63
N ASP A 57 11.00 26.81 -20.90
CA ASP A 57 11.99 26.98 -21.98
C ASP A 57 12.94 28.21 -21.86
N THR A 58 12.87 28.94 -20.73
CA THR A 58 13.58 30.19 -20.49
C THR A 58 14.83 30.12 -19.62
N ALA A 59 15.25 28.94 -19.18
CA ALA A 59 16.43 28.78 -18.31
C ALA A 59 17.73 28.42 -19.08
N ARG A 60 17.91 28.93 -20.28
CA ARG A 60 19.27 29.03 -20.86
C ARG A 60 19.95 30.29 -20.36
N VAL A 61 20.34 30.32 -19.12
CA VAL A 61 21.34 31.27 -18.63
C VAL A 61 22.69 30.84 -19.18
N SER A 62 23.12 31.49 -20.25
CA SER A 62 24.51 31.39 -20.73
C SER A 62 25.45 31.89 -19.63
N VAL A 63 26.02 31.00 -18.87
CA VAL A 63 27.18 31.35 -18.01
C VAL A 63 28.36 31.51 -18.95
N MET A 64 28.78 32.76 -19.20
CA MET A 64 30.04 33.05 -19.89
C MET A 64 31.20 32.47 -19.07
N PRO A 65 32.12 31.72 -19.69
CA PRO A 65 33.26 31.21 -18.96
C PRO A 65 34.25 32.36 -18.68
N THR A 66 34.61 32.53 -17.44
CA THR A 66 35.73 33.38 -17.01
C THR A 66 37.03 32.73 -17.49
N PRO A 67 37.92 33.45 -18.20
CA PRO A 67 39.18 32.87 -18.68
C PRO A 67 40.22 32.83 -17.55
N GLY A 68 40.68 31.65 -17.21
CA GLY A 68 41.88 31.49 -16.38
C GLY A 68 41.90 30.25 -15.52
N LEU A 69 42.50 29.23 -15.98
CA LEU A 69 43.43 28.24 -15.50
C LEU A 69 43.16 26.86 -16.13
N MET A 70 44.00 26.52 -17.08
CA MET A 70 44.16 25.10 -17.46
C MET A 70 44.99 24.37 -16.40
N PRO A 71 44.61 23.13 -16.09
CA PRO A 71 45.59 22.05 -15.94
C PRO A 71 45.42 21.02 -17.04
N LEU A 72 46.57 20.63 -17.56
CA LEU A 72 46.74 19.52 -18.50
C LEU A 72 46.36 18.19 -17.85
N GLY A 73 45.70 17.35 -18.61
CA GLY A 73 46.02 15.93 -18.55
C GLY A 73 44.90 14.97 -18.18
N THR A 74 44.67 14.13 -19.15
CA THR A 74 44.14 12.76 -19.14
C THR A 74 42.63 12.59 -19.17
N GLY A 75 42.22 12.03 -20.30
CA GLY A 75 40.84 11.65 -20.61
C GLY A 75 40.25 10.60 -19.68
N ALA A 76 39.01 10.82 -19.45
CA ALA A 76 37.99 9.82 -19.29
C ALA A 76 36.65 10.58 -19.26
N GLU A 77 35.88 10.50 -20.29
CA GLU A 77 34.46 10.68 -20.22
C GLU A 77 33.93 9.47 -19.48
N PRO A 78 33.18 9.64 -18.38
CA PRO A 78 31.95 8.91 -18.22
C PRO A 78 30.97 9.62 -17.26
N ASP A 79 30.01 10.33 -17.69
CA ASP A 79 28.88 10.70 -16.81
C ASP A 79 27.55 10.93 -17.56
N GLU A 80 27.57 11.12 -18.89
CA GLU A 80 26.31 11.28 -19.63
C GLU A 80 25.54 9.99 -19.84
N VAL A 81 26.18 8.81 -19.74
CA VAL A 81 25.51 7.51 -19.97
C VAL A 81 24.69 7.05 -18.76
N GLU A 82 25.17 7.33 -17.53
CA GLU A 82 24.45 6.95 -16.31
C GLU A 82 23.19 7.81 -16.08
N GLU A 83 23.22 9.11 -16.33
CA GLU A 83 22.04 9.97 -16.20
C GLU A 83 20.94 9.64 -17.21
N ILE A 84 21.31 9.28 -18.45
CA ILE A 84 20.34 8.85 -19.47
C ILE A 84 19.74 7.50 -19.13
N GLU A 85 20.52 6.54 -18.62
CA GLU A 85 19.98 5.24 -18.19
C GLU A 85 19.07 5.36 -16.99
N ILE A 86 19.35 6.23 -16.02
CA ILE A 86 18.49 6.46 -14.84
C ILE A 86 17.18 7.15 -15.25
N ALA A 87 17.21 8.14 -16.14
CA ALA A 87 16.01 8.82 -16.60
C ALA A 87 15.13 7.92 -17.49
N VAL A 88 15.73 7.14 -18.39
CA VAL A 88 15.04 6.15 -19.22
C VAL A 88 14.48 5.01 -18.34
N GLY A 89 15.22 4.58 -17.32
CA GLY A 89 14.79 3.59 -16.35
C GLY A 89 13.60 4.05 -15.50
N ALA A 90 13.58 5.31 -15.05
CA ALA A 90 12.47 5.88 -14.28
C ALA A 90 11.18 5.98 -15.11
N SER A 91 11.28 6.48 -16.36
CA SER A 91 10.13 6.56 -17.27
C SER A 91 9.60 5.18 -17.68
N ALA A 92 10.47 4.18 -17.87
CA ALA A 92 10.07 2.81 -18.16
C ALA A 92 9.36 2.17 -16.94
N THR A 93 9.86 2.41 -15.74
CA THR A 93 9.28 1.93 -14.49
C THR A 93 7.91 2.54 -14.23
N GLU A 94 7.72 3.83 -14.50
CA GLU A 94 6.45 4.53 -14.36
C GLU A 94 5.42 4.01 -15.36
N LYS A 95 5.80 3.79 -16.61
CA LYS A 95 4.93 3.15 -17.60
C LYS A 95 4.49 1.75 -17.20
N LEU A 96 5.40 0.95 -16.64
CA LEU A 96 5.08 -0.38 -16.14
C LEU A 96 4.14 -0.34 -14.93
N ALA A 97 4.22 0.69 -14.08
CA ALA A 97 3.36 0.83 -12.92
C ALA A 97 1.87 1.05 -13.27
N HIS A 98 1.59 1.62 -14.44
CA HIS A 98 0.24 1.86 -14.95
C HIS A 98 -0.28 0.77 -15.90
N ARG A 99 0.52 -0.22 -16.22
CA ARG A 99 0.15 -1.28 -17.15
C ARG A 99 -0.70 -2.35 -16.47
N ASP A 100 -1.74 -2.81 -17.15
CA ASP A 100 -2.60 -3.91 -16.66
C ASP A 100 -1.78 -5.20 -16.53
N PHE A 101 -1.88 -5.88 -15.40
CA PHE A 101 -1.15 -7.13 -15.14
C PHE A 101 -1.44 -8.23 -16.16
N ALA A 102 -2.65 -8.25 -16.74
CA ALA A 102 -3.01 -9.19 -17.79
C ALA A 102 -2.27 -8.95 -19.11
N GLU A 103 -1.78 -7.73 -19.34
CA GLU A 103 -1.09 -7.32 -20.57
C GLU A 103 0.44 -7.38 -20.44
N LEU A 104 0.98 -7.75 -19.26
CA LEU A 104 2.42 -7.85 -19.02
C LEU A 104 3.01 -9.06 -19.74
N GLU A 105 4.14 -8.84 -20.40
CA GLU A 105 4.99 -9.90 -20.92
C GLU A 105 5.80 -10.56 -19.80
N ASP A 106 6.24 -11.81 -20.02
CA ASP A 106 6.99 -12.56 -18.99
C ASP A 106 8.28 -11.86 -18.54
N ALA A 107 8.94 -11.13 -19.45
CA ALA A 107 10.13 -10.32 -19.11
C ALA A 107 9.82 -9.10 -18.21
N GLU A 108 8.60 -8.56 -18.30
CA GLU A 108 8.15 -7.41 -17.51
C GLU A 108 7.65 -7.82 -16.12
N LEU A 109 7.15 -9.06 -15.99
CA LEU A 109 6.63 -9.59 -14.73
C LEU A 109 7.64 -9.50 -13.59
N GLU A 110 8.89 -9.86 -13.82
CA GLU A 110 9.93 -9.78 -12.79
C GLU A 110 10.21 -8.33 -12.34
N ALA A 111 10.12 -7.37 -13.26
CA ALA A 111 10.30 -5.95 -12.94
C ALA A 111 9.12 -5.45 -12.08
N VAL A 112 7.89 -5.80 -12.46
CA VAL A 112 6.66 -5.45 -11.72
C VAL A 112 6.65 -6.12 -10.35
N GLN A 113 7.03 -7.40 -10.24
CA GLN A 113 7.15 -8.10 -8.96
C GLN A 113 8.13 -7.41 -8.02
N ARG A 114 9.27 -6.92 -8.54
CA ARG A 114 10.24 -6.14 -7.74
C ARG A 114 9.65 -4.83 -7.25
N LEU A 115 8.89 -4.10 -8.09
CA LEU A 115 8.19 -2.87 -7.67
C LEU A 115 7.19 -3.16 -6.56
N ILE A 116 6.34 -4.14 -6.75
CA ILE A 116 5.33 -4.54 -5.75
C ILE A 116 6.00 -4.96 -4.43
N ALA A 117 7.13 -5.68 -4.49
CA ALA A 117 7.85 -6.12 -3.29
C ALA A 117 8.42 -4.96 -2.45
N THR A 118 8.57 -3.76 -3.02
CA THR A 118 8.98 -2.57 -2.28
C THR A 118 7.83 -1.83 -1.59
N MET A 119 6.58 -2.18 -1.91
CA MET A 119 5.40 -1.54 -1.33
C MET A 119 5.22 -1.93 0.14
N LEU A 120 5.10 -0.95 1.01
CA LEU A 120 4.93 -1.13 2.44
C LEU A 120 3.52 -0.72 2.86
N TRP A 121 2.59 -1.66 2.86
CA TRP A 121 1.25 -1.41 3.38
C TRP A 121 1.22 -1.49 4.91
N ARG A 122 0.50 -0.54 5.54
CA ARG A 122 0.31 -0.49 7.00
C ARG A 122 -1.18 -0.30 7.31
N PRO A 123 -1.90 -1.35 7.70
CA PRO A 123 -3.29 -1.22 8.11
C PRO A 123 -3.42 -0.31 9.34
N PRO A 124 -4.56 0.35 9.52
CA PRO A 124 -4.79 1.27 10.62
C PRO A 124 -4.62 0.57 11.99
N ASP A 125 -4.08 1.32 12.92
CA ASP A 125 -3.91 0.86 14.30
C ASP A 125 -5.26 0.71 15.02
N ARG A 126 -5.31 -0.20 16.00
CA ARG A 126 -6.47 -0.35 16.89
C ARG A 126 -6.09 -0.16 18.35
N ARG A 127 -6.92 0.54 19.08
CA ARG A 127 -6.82 0.60 20.54
C ARG A 127 -7.36 -0.69 21.14
N THR A 128 -6.55 -1.41 21.92
CA THR A 128 -6.95 -2.65 22.58
C THR A 128 -7.65 -2.37 23.92
N ARG A 129 -8.35 -3.37 24.46
CA ARG A 129 -8.90 -3.28 25.82
C ARG A 129 -7.81 -3.33 26.91
N ARG A 130 -6.62 -3.87 26.57
CA ARG A 130 -5.48 -3.89 27.49
C ARG A 130 -4.95 -2.49 27.73
N ARG A 131 -4.65 -2.20 28.98
CA ARG A 131 -4.04 -0.95 29.41
C ARG A 131 -2.63 -1.23 29.91
N ARG A 132 -1.74 -0.29 29.70
CA ARG A 132 -0.37 -0.30 30.26
C ARG A 132 -0.14 0.97 31.06
N PRO A 133 0.78 0.94 32.05
CA PRO A 133 1.20 2.15 32.73
C PRO A 133 1.73 3.17 31.75
N ASP A 134 1.25 4.40 31.87
CA ASP A 134 1.65 5.51 31.02
C ASP A 134 1.43 6.82 31.79
N ARG A 135 2.46 7.66 31.89
CA ARG A 135 2.38 8.96 32.60
C ARG A 135 1.37 9.92 31.96
N ARG A 136 1.13 9.80 30.66
CA ARG A 136 0.15 10.57 29.88
C ARG A 136 -1.16 9.80 29.64
N GLY A 137 -1.41 8.76 30.44
CA GLY A 137 -2.61 7.93 30.31
C GLY A 137 -3.88 8.70 30.62
N ASP A 138 -4.99 8.22 30.06
CA ASP A 138 -6.33 8.79 30.16
C ASP A 138 -7.11 8.27 31.41
N ARG A 139 -6.57 7.30 32.14
CA ARG A 139 -7.25 6.70 33.31
C ARG A 139 -6.28 6.51 34.46
N PRO A 140 -6.63 6.99 35.70
CA PRO A 140 -5.82 6.74 36.88
C PRO A 140 -5.76 5.27 37.24
N ASP A 141 -4.59 4.78 37.64
CA ASP A 141 -4.33 3.46 38.20
C ASP A 141 -4.24 3.55 39.74
N LEU A 142 -5.40 3.54 40.36
CA LEU A 142 -5.47 3.68 41.84
C LEU A 142 -4.68 2.59 42.56
N ARG A 143 -4.71 1.35 42.06
CA ARG A 143 -4.01 0.22 42.68
C ARG A 143 -2.49 0.44 42.67
N ARG A 144 -1.95 0.97 41.58
CA ARG A 144 -0.53 1.26 41.43
C ARG A 144 -0.14 2.51 42.24
N SER A 145 -1.01 3.53 42.21
CA SER A 145 -0.80 4.75 43.02
C SER A 145 -0.78 4.44 44.53
N LEU A 146 -1.75 3.66 45.02
CA LEU A 146 -1.77 3.24 46.42
C LEU A 146 -0.56 2.39 46.82
N ARG A 147 -0.14 1.46 45.94
CA ARG A 147 1.06 0.64 46.23
C ARG A 147 2.32 1.48 46.33
N LYS A 148 2.42 2.58 45.59
CA LYS A 148 3.52 3.54 45.70
C LYS A 148 3.38 4.47 46.92
N ALA A 149 2.16 4.84 47.26
CA ALA A 149 1.86 5.70 48.40
C ALA A 149 2.09 5.03 49.76
N THR A 150 2.13 3.71 49.84
CA THR A 150 2.42 2.95 51.07
C THR A 150 3.93 2.85 51.37
N GLY A 151 4.78 3.69 50.77
CA GLY A 151 6.19 3.84 51.14
C GLY A 151 6.36 4.44 52.56
N PRO A 152 7.52 4.26 53.20
CA PRO A 152 7.73 4.55 54.62
C PRO A 152 7.61 6.02 55.04
N GLN A 153 7.40 6.95 54.10
CA GLN A 153 7.45 8.40 54.39
C GLN A 153 6.10 9.14 54.22
N GLY A 154 5.01 8.47 53.84
CA GLY A 154 3.65 9.05 53.83
C GLY A 154 3.41 10.25 52.92
N ASP A 155 4.33 10.57 52.01
CA ASP A 155 4.23 11.71 51.13
C ASP A 155 3.12 11.51 50.07
N LEU A 156 2.45 12.61 49.69
CA LEU A 156 1.49 12.65 48.59
C LEU A 156 2.17 12.26 47.27
N MET A 157 2.07 11.00 46.91
CA MET A 157 2.62 10.50 45.63
C MET A 157 1.73 10.88 44.48
N PRO A 158 2.31 11.28 43.35
CA PRO A 158 1.53 11.59 42.13
C PRO A 158 0.74 10.38 41.68
N LEU A 159 -0.48 10.60 41.20
CA LEU A 159 -1.33 9.56 40.62
C LEU A 159 -0.64 8.90 39.43
N GLU A 160 -0.61 7.58 39.43
CA GLU A 160 -0.19 6.78 38.29
C GLU A 160 -1.35 6.67 37.31
N TYR A 161 -1.03 6.69 36.03
CA TYR A 161 -2.03 6.61 34.95
C TYR A 161 -1.77 5.41 34.06
N THR A 162 -2.80 5.03 33.31
CA THR A 162 -2.73 3.98 32.30
C THR A 162 -3.31 4.47 30.98
N ALA A 163 -2.72 4.02 29.87
CA ALA A 163 -3.23 4.21 28.52
C ALA A 163 -3.60 2.87 27.88
N ARG A 164 -4.54 2.91 26.93
CA ARG A 164 -4.88 1.72 26.12
C ARG A 164 -3.69 1.38 25.23
N THR A 165 -3.35 0.08 25.17
CA THR A 165 -2.31 -0.39 24.25
C THR A 165 -2.82 -0.31 22.82
N VAL A 166 -2.03 0.29 21.95
CA VAL A 166 -2.26 0.32 20.51
C VAL A 166 -1.58 -0.90 19.89
N LYS A 167 -2.27 -1.57 18.97
CA LYS A 167 -1.74 -2.67 18.17
C LYS A 167 -2.18 -2.50 16.73
N ARG A 168 -1.40 -2.99 15.79
CA ARG A 168 -1.80 -3.10 14.38
C ARG A 168 -3.03 -4.00 14.25
N ARG A 169 -3.90 -3.71 13.32
CA ARG A 169 -5.00 -4.62 12.99
C ARG A 169 -4.47 -5.83 12.26
N PRO A 170 -4.95 -7.05 12.59
CA PRO A 170 -4.71 -8.20 11.74
C PRO A 170 -5.32 -7.99 10.36
N VAL A 171 -4.82 -8.69 9.38
CA VAL A 171 -5.33 -8.67 8.01
C VAL A 171 -5.71 -10.08 7.60
N VAL A 172 -6.85 -10.21 6.96
CA VAL A 172 -7.31 -11.45 6.33
C VAL A 172 -7.49 -11.19 4.86
N VAL A 173 -6.82 -11.95 4.03
CA VAL A 173 -6.94 -11.89 2.57
C VAL A 173 -7.65 -13.14 2.07
N ILE A 174 -8.59 -12.96 1.15
CA ILE A 174 -9.33 -14.02 0.46
C ILE A 174 -9.27 -13.72 -1.04
N ALA A 175 -8.42 -14.41 -1.78
CA ALA A 175 -8.17 -14.14 -3.19
C ALA A 175 -8.75 -15.23 -4.10
N ASP A 176 -9.46 -14.79 -5.12
CA ASP A 176 -9.92 -15.61 -6.22
C ASP A 176 -8.74 -15.94 -7.15
N ILE A 177 -8.56 -17.23 -7.45
CA ILE A 177 -7.52 -17.73 -8.35
C ILE A 177 -8.12 -18.46 -9.56
N SER A 178 -9.37 -18.16 -9.91
CA SER A 178 -9.97 -18.66 -11.15
C SER A 178 -9.15 -18.25 -12.39
N GLY A 179 -9.38 -18.93 -13.52
CA GLY A 179 -8.58 -18.70 -14.73
C GLY A 179 -8.56 -17.24 -15.21
N SER A 180 -9.67 -16.49 -15.06
CA SER A 180 -9.72 -15.04 -15.35
C SER A 180 -8.89 -14.19 -14.40
N MET A 181 -8.62 -14.70 -13.20
CA MET A 181 -7.94 -13.99 -12.14
C MET A 181 -6.46 -14.35 -12.00
N GLU A 182 -5.97 -15.34 -12.76
CA GLU A 182 -4.64 -15.95 -12.56
C GLU A 182 -3.50 -14.92 -12.47
N ARG A 183 -3.37 -14.03 -13.45
CA ARG A 183 -2.32 -12.99 -13.47
C ARG A 183 -2.47 -11.98 -12.33
N TYR A 184 -3.70 -11.57 -12.04
CA TYR A 184 -3.98 -10.63 -10.95
C TYR A 184 -3.72 -11.25 -9.58
N ALA A 185 -4.11 -12.52 -9.41
CA ALA A 185 -3.84 -13.27 -8.18
C ALA A 185 -2.33 -13.45 -7.97
N GLU A 186 -1.56 -13.77 -9.00
CA GLU A 186 -0.10 -13.89 -8.92
C GLU A 186 0.53 -12.58 -8.42
N MET A 187 0.22 -11.45 -9.05
CA MET A 187 0.76 -10.14 -8.65
C MET A 187 0.33 -9.75 -7.24
N PHE A 188 -0.93 -10.04 -6.89
CA PHE A 188 -1.42 -9.78 -5.54
C PHE A 188 -0.77 -10.69 -4.48
N LEU A 189 -0.43 -11.94 -4.82
CA LEU A 189 0.32 -12.83 -3.94
C LEU A 189 1.74 -12.30 -3.65
N VAL A 190 2.40 -11.70 -4.65
CA VAL A 190 3.69 -11.02 -4.44
C VAL A 190 3.53 -9.85 -3.48
N PHE A 191 2.49 -9.02 -3.65
CA PHE A 191 2.16 -7.94 -2.72
C PHE A 191 1.87 -8.46 -1.30
N ALA A 192 1.04 -9.49 -1.17
CA ALA A 192 0.70 -10.08 0.12
C ALA A 192 1.93 -10.69 0.82
N HIS A 193 2.85 -11.31 0.05
CA HIS A 193 4.11 -11.81 0.56
C HIS A 193 5.00 -10.68 1.11
N ALA A 194 5.15 -9.58 0.38
CA ALA A 194 5.90 -8.41 0.84
C ALA A 194 5.24 -7.79 2.09
N ALA A 195 3.93 -7.59 2.05
CA ALA A 195 3.16 -7.03 3.16
C ALA A 195 3.27 -7.88 4.44
N ARG A 196 3.29 -9.22 4.33
CA ARG A 196 3.41 -10.12 5.47
C ARG A 196 4.65 -9.87 6.32
N HIS A 197 5.80 -9.62 5.69
CA HIS A 197 7.05 -9.35 6.42
C HIS A 197 6.97 -8.08 7.27
N VAL A 198 6.10 -7.14 6.90
CA VAL A 198 5.88 -5.89 7.63
C VAL A 198 4.75 -6.02 8.65
N LEU A 199 3.69 -6.76 8.30
CA LEU A 199 2.45 -6.82 9.08
C LEU A 199 2.48 -7.82 10.24
N GLY A 200 3.12 -8.96 10.04
CA GLY A 200 3.20 -10.04 11.02
C GLY A 200 1.89 -10.85 11.18
N ASP A 201 0.76 -10.17 11.41
CA ASP A 201 -0.56 -10.79 11.63
C ASP A 201 -1.39 -10.79 10.32
N LEU A 202 -0.89 -11.45 9.27
CA LEU A 202 -1.60 -11.64 7.99
C LEU A 202 -1.99 -13.11 7.82
N GLU A 203 -3.28 -13.35 7.56
CA GLU A 203 -3.82 -14.65 7.18
C GLU A 203 -4.26 -14.62 5.73
N MET A 204 -3.82 -15.58 4.95
CA MET A 204 -4.06 -15.63 3.51
C MET A 204 -4.80 -16.90 3.10
N PHE A 205 -5.86 -16.70 2.33
CA PHE A 205 -6.67 -17.74 1.73
C PHE A 205 -6.80 -17.48 0.23
N VAL A 206 -6.86 -18.56 -0.54
CA VAL A 206 -7.20 -18.52 -1.95
C VAL A 206 -8.39 -19.44 -2.22
N PHE A 207 -9.16 -19.15 -3.25
CA PHE A 207 -10.27 -19.99 -3.65
C PHE A 207 -10.48 -19.96 -5.17
N SER A 208 -11.05 -21.04 -5.67
CA SER A 208 -11.70 -21.20 -6.96
C SER A 208 -12.99 -21.98 -6.69
N THR A 209 -12.98 -23.31 -6.74
CA THR A 209 -14.07 -24.15 -6.29
C THR A 209 -14.05 -24.43 -4.77
N ARG A 210 -12.86 -24.36 -4.15
CA ARG A 210 -12.63 -24.61 -2.72
C ARG A 210 -11.77 -23.53 -2.11
N LEU A 211 -11.96 -23.30 -0.82
CA LEU A 211 -11.12 -22.40 -0.03
C LEU A 211 -9.89 -23.16 0.51
N THR A 212 -8.71 -22.62 0.21
CA THR A 212 -7.44 -23.15 0.70
C THR A 212 -6.70 -22.06 1.48
N ARG A 213 -6.21 -22.40 2.69
CA ARG A 213 -5.35 -21.50 3.47
C ARG A 213 -3.89 -21.66 3.05
N ILE A 214 -3.28 -20.58 2.63
CA ILE A 214 -1.88 -20.55 2.11
C ILE A 214 -0.95 -19.66 2.94
N THR A 215 -1.34 -19.36 4.17
CA THR A 215 -0.55 -18.51 5.06
C THR A 215 0.86 -19.05 5.31
N ARG A 216 1.01 -20.39 5.43
CA ARG A 216 2.30 -21.03 5.69
C ARG A 216 3.21 -21.02 4.47
N GLU A 217 2.65 -21.18 3.29
CA GLU A 217 3.35 -21.16 2.02
C GLU A 217 4.00 -19.79 1.79
N LEU A 218 3.27 -18.71 2.16
CA LEU A 218 3.79 -17.34 2.12
C LEU A 218 4.81 -17.00 3.22
N GLU A 219 5.07 -17.87 4.18
CA GLU A 219 6.14 -17.68 5.19
C GLU A 219 7.55 -17.87 4.61
N ARG A 220 7.67 -18.44 3.43
CA ARG A 220 8.95 -18.59 2.75
C ARG A 220 9.55 -17.23 2.42
N ARG A 221 10.87 -17.10 2.55
CA ARG A 221 11.56 -15.84 2.21
C ARG A 221 11.64 -15.59 0.70
N ASP A 222 11.66 -16.65 -0.08
CA ASP A 222 11.75 -16.61 -1.54
C ASP A 222 10.33 -16.57 -2.13
N VAL A 223 9.99 -15.47 -2.77
CA VAL A 223 8.68 -15.23 -3.40
C VAL A 223 8.36 -16.29 -4.45
N SER A 224 9.31 -16.59 -5.35
CA SER A 224 9.11 -17.56 -6.42
C SER A 224 8.86 -18.97 -5.87
N ARG A 225 9.50 -19.31 -4.75
CA ARG A 225 9.25 -20.57 -4.07
C ARG A 225 7.90 -20.57 -3.36
N ALA A 226 7.52 -19.45 -2.72
CA ALA A 226 6.22 -19.31 -2.10
C ALA A 226 5.08 -19.49 -3.11
N LEU A 227 5.19 -18.86 -4.29
CA LEU A 227 4.21 -19.01 -5.38
C LEU A 227 4.11 -20.45 -5.90
N ARG A 228 5.24 -21.14 -6.06
CA ARG A 228 5.23 -22.57 -6.44
C ARG A 228 4.58 -23.45 -5.37
N ASP A 229 4.88 -23.19 -4.09
CA ASP A 229 4.30 -23.94 -2.97
C ASP A 229 2.77 -23.71 -2.90
N VAL A 230 2.31 -22.48 -3.20
CA VAL A 230 0.87 -22.15 -3.35
C VAL A 230 0.27 -22.92 -4.51
N GLY A 231 0.92 -22.92 -5.68
CA GLY A 231 0.47 -23.69 -6.86
C GLY A 231 0.31 -25.17 -6.56
N GLY A 232 1.22 -25.76 -5.77
CA GLY A 232 1.14 -27.15 -5.34
C GLY A 232 0.10 -27.43 -4.25
N ALA A 233 -0.32 -26.41 -3.48
CA ALA A 233 -1.32 -26.54 -2.42
C ALA A 233 -2.76 -26.41 -2.94
N VAL A 234 -2.94 -25.94 -4.17
CA VAL A 234 -4.24 -25.70 -4.80
C VAL A 234 -4.45 -26.71 -5.94
N ASP A 235 -5.39 -27.62 -5.74
CA ASP A 235 -5.67 -28.69 -6.71
C ASP A 235 -6.49 -28.23 -7.93
N ASP A 236 -7.04 -27.01 -7.94
CA ASP A 236 -8.12 -26.65 -8.87
C ASP A 236 -8.06 -25.17 -9.29
N TRP A 237 -7.11 -24.84 -10.20
CA TRP A 237 -6.97 -23.49 -10.77
C TRP A 237 -8.01 -23.15 -11.85
N SER A 238 -8.67 -24.15 -12.45
CA SER A 238 -9.51 -24.00 -13.63
C SER A 238 -11.00 -24.28 -13.39
N GLY A 239 -11.43 -24.50 -12.16
CA GLY A 239 -12.83 -24.68 -11.78
C GLY A 239 -13.63 -23.38 -11.82
N GLY A 240 -14.96 -23.46 -11.99
CA GLY A 240 -15.83 -22.29 -11.87
C GLY A 240 -15.79 -21.68 -10.46
N THR A 241 -15.82 -20.34 -10.38
CA THR A 241 -15.74 -19.62 -9.11
C THR A 241 -17.03 -19.77 -8.30
N LYS A 242 -16.88 -20.15 -7.02
CA LYS A 242 -17.99 -20.29 -6.06
C LYS A 242 -17.72 -19.47 -4.82
N ILE A 243 -17.91 -18.16 -4.94
CA ILE A 243 -17.58 -17.17 -3.89
C ILE A 243 -18.38 -17.45 -2.61
N GLY A 244 -19.68 -17.74 -2.75
CA GLY A 244 -20.55 -18.04 -1.61
C GLY A 244 -20.11 -19.26 -0.81
N GLU A 245 -19.67 -20.33 -1.47
CA GLU A 245 -19.18 -21.56 -0.84
C GLU A 245 -17.81 -21.32 -0.15
N ALA A 246 -16.93 -20.54 -0.78
CA ALA A 246 -15.66 -20.15 -0.19
C ALA A 246 -15.86 -19.35 1.11
N PHE A 247 -16.75 -18.38 1.11
CA PHE A 247 -17.09 -17.62 2.32
C PHE A 247 -17.81 -18.44 3.38
N ALA A 248 -18.65 -19.40 2.99
CA ALA A 248 -19.26 -20.34 3.92
C ALA A 248 -18.20 -21.19 4.64
N SER A 249 -17.22 -21.72 3.89
CA SER A 249 -16.09 -22.48 4.45
C SER A 249 -15.24 -21.60 5.35
N PHE A 250 -14.91 -20.36 4.93
CA PHE A 250 -14.19 -19.41 5.76
C PHE A 250 -14.90 -19.12 7.08
N ASN A 251 -16.17 -18.77 7.02
CA ASN A 251 -16.95 -18.41 8.20
C ASN A 251 -17.11 -19.58 9.17
N LYS A 252 -17.26 -20.81 8.67
CA LYS A 252 -17.42 -22.01 9.46
C LYS A 252 -16.12 -22.43 10.14
N ASP A 253 -15.04 -22.51 9.36
CA ASP A 253 -13.83 -23.22 9.79
C ASP A 253 -12.73 -22.27 10.34
N TRP A 254 -12.71 -21.01 9.92
CA TRP A 254 -11.62 -20.07 10.19
C TRP A 254 -12.00 -18.80 10.94
N SER A 255 -13.17 -18.23 10.69
CA SER A 255 -13.57 -16.89 11.18
C SER A 255 -13.36 -16.74 12.70
N ARG A 256 -13.74 -17.71 13.51
CA ARG A 256 -13.54 -17.65 14.98
C ARG A 256 -12.08 -17.49 15.40
N ARG A 257 -11.17 -18.02 14.61
CA ARG A 257 -9.73 -18.02 14.89
C ARG A 257 -9.08 -16.76 14.37
N VAL A 258 -9.30 -16.42 13.10
CA VAL A 258 -8.57 -15.36 12.39
C VAL A 258 -9.21 -13.97 12.54
N CYS A 259 -10.53 -13.91 12.77
CA CYS A 259 -11.22 -12.61 12.94
C CYS A 259 -11.15 -12.07 14.38
N ARG A 260 -10.37 -12.69 15.26
CA ARG A 260 -10.17 -12.17 16.62
C ARG A 260 -9.48 -10.80 16.57
N GLY A 261 -10.21 -9.80 17.03
CA GLY A 261 -9.67 -8.44 17.09
C GLY A 261 -10.13 -7.53 15.96
N GLY A 262 -11.09 -7.95 15.15
CA GLY A 262 -11.64 -7.17 14.05
C GLY A 262 -10.56 -6.86 13.01
N PRO A 263 -10.11 -7.84 12.22
CA PRO A 263 -9.16 -7.62 11.14
C PRO A 263 -9.75 -6.71 10.06
N VAL A 264 -8.90 -6.23 9.17
CA VAL A 264 -9.31 -5.78 7.84
C VAL A 264 -9.39 -7.02 6.96
N ALA A 265 -10.52 -7.21 6.27
CA ALA A 265 -10.67 -8.24 5.24
C ALA A 265 -10.43 -7.62 3.87
N ILE A 266 -9.53 -8.21 3.09
CA ILE A 266 -9.30 -7.88 1.70
C ILE A 266 -9.78 -9.05 0.86
N VAL A 267 -10.68 -8.78 -0.06
CA VAL A 267 -11.17 -9.77 -1.03
C VAL A 267 -10.70 -9.34 -2.41
N LEU A 268 -10.02 -10.21 -3.13
CA LEU A 268 -9.64 -10.01 -4.52
C LEU A 268 -10.50 -10.92 -5.39
N SER A 269 -11.40 -10.38 -6.20
CA SER A 269 -12.21 -11.12 -7.17
C SER A 269 -12.90 -10.17 -8.14
N ASP A 270 -13.11 -10.61 -9.38
CA ASP A 270 -13.94 -9.92 -10.39
C ASP A 270 -15.45 -10.03 -10.13
N GLY A 271 -15.83 -10.87 -9.16
CA GLY A 271 -17.23 -11.06 -8.76
C GLY A 271 -18.05 -11.96 -9.70
N TRP A 272 -17.40 -12.73 -10.58
CA TRP A 272 -18.06 -13.75 -11.39
C TRP A 272 -18.34 -14.99 -10.54
N ASP A 273 -19.57 -15.10 -10.04
CA ASP A 273 -20.00 -16.19 -9.16
C ASP A 273 -20.99 -17.11 -9.87
N CYS A 274 -20.66 -18.40 -9.91
CA CYS A 274 -21.52 -19.46 -10.40
C CYS A 274 -22.39 -20.10 -9.30
N GLY A 275 -22.21 -19.66 -8.07
CA GLY A 275 -22.90 -20.20 -6.89
C GLY A 275 -24.30 -19.63 -6.64
N ASP A 276 -24.84 -19.95 -5.45
CA ASP A 276 -26.13 -19.45 -4.97
C ASP A 276 -25.97 -18.02 -4.42
N PRO A 277 -26.65 -17.00 -4.98
CA PRO A 277 -26.56 -15.62 -4.50
C PRO A 277 -27.10 -15.41 -3.09
N ASP A 278 -28.06 -16.22 -2.63
CA ASP A 278 -28.58 -16.12 -1.26
C ASP A 278 -27.57 -16.66 -0.25
N LEU A 279 -26.84 -17.72 -0.61
CA LEU A 279 -25.70 -18.19 0.16
C LEU A 279 -24.63 -17.10 0.23
N LEU A 280 -24.25 -16.52 -0.91
CA LEU A 280 -23.23 -15.45 -1.00
C LEU A 280 -23.63 -14.25 -0.12
N ARG A 281 -24.86 -13.77 -0.23
CA ARG A 281 -25.38 -12.65 0.59
C ARG A 281 -25.30 -12.95 2.08
N ARG A 282 -25.73 -14.13 2.49
CA ARG A 282 -25.73 -14.55 3.90
C ARG A 282 -24.31 -14.62 4.45
N GLU A 283 -23.40 -15.24 3.70
CA GLU A 283 -22.03 -15.47 4.16
C GLU A 283 -21.19 -14.19 4.11
N MET A 284 -21.39 -13.34 3.12
CA MET A 284 -20.78 -12.01 3.07
C MET A 284 -21.25 -11.13 4.24
N GLY A 285 -22.54 -11.17 4.57
CA GLY A 285 -23.08 -10.50 5.76
C GLY A 285 -22.53 -11.04 7.08
N ARG A 286 -22.11 -12.30 7.15
CA ARG A 286 -21.41 -12.86 8.32
C ARG A 286 -19.96 -12.36 8.39
N LEU A 287 -19.28 -12.37 7.27
CA LEU A 287 -17.90 -11.84 7.16
C LEU A 287 -17.85 -10.38 7.60
N SER A 288 -18.69 -9.52 7.03
CA SER A 288 -18.68 -8.06 7.31
C SER A 288 -18.90 -7.77 8.80
N ARG A 289 -19.71 -8.55 9.52
CA ARG A 289 -19.90 -8.39 10.97
C ARG A 289 -18.76 -8.91 11.82
N SER A 290 -17.88 -9.78 11.29
CA SER A 290 -16.74 -10.36 12.02
C SER A 290 -15.44 -9.60 11.83
N VAL A 291 -15.38 -8.69 10.87
CA VAL A 291 -14.22 -7.86 10.56
C VAL A 291 -14.48 -6.39 10.88
N SER A 292 -13.46 -5.56 10.81
CA SER A 292 -13.59 -4.11 11.06
C SER A 292 -13.85 -3.30 9.80
N ARG A 293 -13.44 -3.83 8.65
CA ARG A 293 -13.53 -3.20 7.33
C ARG A 293 -13.42 -4.29 6.27
N VAL A 294 -14.20 -4.19 5.22
CA VAL A 294 -14.14 -5.04 4.03
C VAL A 294 -13.67 -4.20 2.86
N ILE A 295 -12.52 -4.55 2.30
CA ILE A 295 -11.97 -3.95 1.08
C ILE A 295 -12.14 -4.98 -0.02
N TRP A 296 -12.82 -4.59 -1.10
CA TRP A 296 -12.96 -5.43 -2.28
C TRP A 296 -12.10 -4.89 -3.41
N LEU A 297 -11.15 -5.69 -3.85
CA LEU A 297 -10.26 -5.42 -4.96
C LEU A 297 -10.80 -6.12 -6.20
N ASN A 298 -11.12 -5.35 -7.22
CA ASN A 298 -11.60 -5.91 -8.50
C ASN A 298 -10.71 -5.41 -9.63
N PRO A 299 -10.00 -6.30 -10.34
CA PRO A 299 -9.12 -5.91 -11.45
C PRO A 299 -9.83 -5.19 -12.58
N LEU A 300 -11.13 -5.43 -12.74
CA LEU A 300 -11.91 -4.81 -13.81
C LEU A 300 -12.39 -3.40 -13.46
N ALA A 301 -12.37 -3.02 -12.18
CA ALA A 301 -12.95 -1.77 -11.71
C ALA A 301 -12.29 -0.50 -12.27
N GLY A 302 -11.01 -0.58 -12.65
CA GLY A 302 -10.27 0.54 -13.28
C GLY A 302 -10.50 0.70 -14.77
N ARG A 303 -11.23 -0.22 -15.43
CA ARG A 303 -11.46 -0.16 -16.86
C ARG A 303 -12.52 0.86 -17.20
N GLU A 304 -12.30 1.59 -18.30
CA GLU A 304 -13.26 2.57 -18.81
C GLU A 304 -14.62 1.90 -19.12
N GLY A 305 -15.70 2.50 -18.62
CA GLY A 305 -17.07 1.96 -18.78
C GLY A 305 -17.40 0.76 -17.90
N TYR A 306 -16.52 0.32 -16.99
CA TYR A 306 -16.84 -0.75 -16.08
C TYR A 306 -17.97 -0.35 -15.11
N ALA A 307 -18.95 -1.25 -14.97
CA ALA A 307 -19.97 -1.16 -13.93
C ALA A 307 -20.07 -2.52 -13.20
N PRO A 308 -20.17 -2.55 -11.86
CA PRO A 308 -20.21 -3.78 -11.06
C PRO A 308 -21.57 -4.47 -11.15
N GLU A 309 -21.96 -4.85 -12.37
CA GLU A 309 -23.30 -5.37 -12.70
C GLU A 309 -23.41 -6.89 -12.61
N THR A 310 -22.28 -7.61 -12.45
CA THR A 310 -22.36 -9.06 -12.27
C THR A 310 -23.24 -9.40 -11.07
N ARG A 311 -23.91 -10.55 -11.13
CA ARG A 311 -24.78 -11.00 -10.05
C ARG A 311 -24.03 -11.08 -8.71
N GLY A 312 -22.79 -11.55 -8.72
CA GLY A 312 -21.95 -11.63 -7.55
C GLY A 312 -21.65 -10.24 -6.99
N MET A 313 -21.19 -9.29 -7.83
CA MET A 313 -20.89 -7.92 -7.37
C MET A 313 -22.11 -7.22 -6.76
N ARG A 314 -23.27 -7.27 -7.45
CA ARG A 314 -24.51 -6.70 -6.89
C ARG A 314 -24.88 -7.29 -5.53
N THR A 315 -24.55 -8.55 -5.30
CA THR A 315 -24.84 -9.24 -4.03
C THR A 315 -23.88 -8.82 -2.93
N VAL A 316 -22.60 -8.60 -3.20
CA VAL A 316 -21.57 -8.32 -2.19
C VAL A 316 -21.40 -6.83 -1.87
N LEU A 317 -21.63 -5.94 -2.83
CA LEU A 317 -21.42 -4.48 -2.67
C LEU A 317 -22.08 -3.87 -1.42
N PRO A 318 -23.28 -4.26 -0.99
CA PRO A 318 -23.87 -3.73 0.25
C PRO A 318 -23.10 -4.03 1.53
N PHE A 319 -22.10 -4.91 1.49
CA PHE A 319 -21.27 -5.34 2.62
C PHE A 319 -19.82 -4.89 2.49
N VAL A 320 -19.48 -4.18 1.42
CA VAL A 320 -18.14 -3.70 1.11
C VAL A 320 -18.01 -2.25 1.57
N ASP A 321 -16.96 -1.96 2.34
CA ASP A 321 -16.67 -0.60 2.80
C ASP A 321 -15.88 0.18 1.76
N ASP A 322 -14.93 -0.48 1.06
CA ASP A 322 -14.14 0.12 -0.01
C ASP A 322 -14.12 -0.81 -1.22
N PHE A 323 -14.41 -0.26 -2.38
CA PHE A 323 -14.34 -0.94 -3.66
C PHE A 323 -13.27 -0.28 -4.51
N LEU A 324 -12.18 -0.99 -4.81
CA LEU A 324 -10.99 -0.45 -5.45
C LEU A 324 -10.60 -1.26 -6.69
N PRO A 325 -9.97 -0.63 -7.69
CA PRO A 325 -9.32 -1.34 -8.78
C PRO A 325 -8.11 -2.14 -8.25
N ALA A 326 -7.66 -3.13 -9.01
CA ALA A 326 -6.48 -3.93 -8.66
C ALA A 326 -5.81 -4.54 -9.91
N ALA A 327 -5.81 -3.82 -11.02
CA ALA A 327 -5.23 -4.27 -12.27
C ALA A 327 -3.76 -3.86 -12.45
N THR A 328 -3.30 -2.84 -11.74
CA THR A 328 -1.99 -2.20 -11.93
C THR A 328 -1.23 -2.06 -10.61
N VAL A 329 0.07 -1.77 -10.71
CA VAL A 329 0.87 -1.43 -9.51
C VAL A 329 0.35 -0.16 -8.84
N THR A 330 -0.12 0.81 -9.62
CA THR A 330 -0.71 2.06 -9.12
C THR A 330 -1.98 1.79 -8.31
N ASP A 331 -2.84 0.87 -8.77
CA ASP A 331 -4.04 0.46 -8.02
C ASP A 331 -3.66 -0.15 -6.65
N LEU A 332 -2.61 -0.99 -6.62
CA LEU A 332 -2.12 -1.54 -5.35
C LEU A 332 -1.54 -0.46 -4.44
N ALA A 333 -1.00 0.64 -5.00
CA ALA A 333 -0.55 1.77 -4.22
C ALA A 333 -1.71 2.54 -3.56
N GLU A 334 -2.89 2.60 -4.18
CA GLU A 334 -4.10 3.14 -3.54
C GLU A 334 -4.49 2.34 -2.29
N LEU A 335 -4.40 1.02 -2.35
CA LEU A 335 -4.62 0.18 -1.17
C LEU A 335 -3.63 0.50 -0.05
N VAL A 336 -2.39 0.86 -0.39
CA VAL A 336 -1.35 1.24 0.60
C VAL A 336 -1.69 2.56 1.29
N GLY A 337 -2.40 3.47 0.61
CA GLY A 337 -2.83 4.77 1.12
C GLY A 337 -4.01 4.75 2.11
N LEU A 338 -4.73 3.61 2.23
CA LEU A 338 -5.87 3.42 3.14
C LEU A 338 -5.42 3.08 4.57
#